data_9ec4b90b2a6481a36cd8c35f8a239054
#
_entry.id   9ec4b90b2a6481a36cd8c35f8a239054
#
_cell.length_a   1.000
_cell.length_b   1.000
_cell.length_c   1.000
_cell.angle_alpha   90.00
_cell.angle_beta   90.00
_cell.angle_gamma   90.00
#
_symmetry.space_group_name_H-M   'P 1'
#
loop_
_entity.id
_entity.type
_entity.pdbx_description
1 polymer ?
#
loop_
_entity_poly.entity_id
_entity_poly.type
_entity_poly.pdbx_seq_one_letter_code
_entity_poly.pdbx_strand_id
1 'polypeptide(L)'
;MIGQFPWDPFPPGEPEPKGPDPVQNLAFRSAVTAADAYRSVRLALRRDRGALRVGNRFVSDGRYREFALLAFGNAANSMALAALHTLGDRLTQGFLAGPEPVPAEIPFHGTVVPPGWGGAPAAAEIVGAAEEIAAGLGEQDLLVVLLSPGALRALLLPPPGVSPEEFAGTLASASAAGATGREVGLLARVLGTGAVGGRLAAATRSDVATFLVERGDGPTGVGGGPMRPVGPAERVEARAILERTGTSAAFPSSVLASLGPDATQPATAPRAVAPPVVVAGPTDALRAAADAVFEKGWTSRLAFLTLSEPPEAGADRLLARTEELLAAEPLTADSRTKGLVAFAMTTLGLPEGVDEGPALGRFLERANEGLRRREMSVGLFRTAGDLGSPAFPAGAVVGAPTERSATRTGHARAVRMRRGITDVGALAIALVPPPSGGSGRGPTR
;
A
#
# COMPACT_ATOMS: atom_id res chain seq x y z
N MET A 1 -21.23 -8.01 21.69
CA MET A 1 -21.77 -7.66 20.37
C MET A 1 -20.64 -6.99 19.62
N ILE A 2 -20.14 -7.60 18.57
CA ILE A 2 -19.18 -6.96 17.66
C ILE A 2 -20.04 -5.98 16.88
N GLY A 3 -19.95 -4.68 17.25
CA GLY A 3 -20.69 -3.62 16.58
C GLY A 3 -20.45 -3.69 15.08
N GLN A 4 -21.49 -3.41 14.29
CA GLN A 4 -21.35 -3.23 12.85
C GLN A 4 -20.16 -2.31 12.59
N PHE A 5 -19.25 -2.75 11.70
CA PHE A 5 -18.12 -1.92 11.29
C PHE A 5 -18.66 -0.58 10.79
N PRO A 6 -18.20 0.55 11.32
CA PRO A 6 -18.72 1.85 10.90
C PRO A 6 -18.45 2.16 9.43
N TRP A 7 -17.67 1.34 8.76
CA TRP A 7 -17.12 1.62 7.44
C TRP A 7 -17.14 0.36 6.56
N ASP A 8 -18.24 0.14 5.86
CA ASP A 8 -18.20 -0.81 4.74
C ASP A 8 -17.27 -0.24 3.67
N PRO A 9 -16.21 -0.95 3.24
CA PRO A 9 -15.34 -0.51 2.17
C PRO A 9 -16.10 -0.28 0.85
N PHE A 10 -17.25 -0.90 0.70
CA PHE A 10 -18.12 -0.79 -0.47
C PHE A 10 -19.42 -0.11 -0.06
N PRO A 11 -19.73 1.10 -0.59
CA PRO A 11 -20.92 1.84 -0.19
C PRO A 11 -22.20 1.01 -0.34
N PRO A 12 -23.08 0.97 0.67
CA PRO A 12 -24.35 0.29 0.56
C PRO A 12 -25.27 1.02 -0.45
N GLY A 13 -25.96 0.28 -1.28
CA GLY A 13 -27.00 0.83 -2.17
C GLY A 13 -26.54 1.28 -3.56
N GLU A 14 -25.25 1.27 -3.87
CA GLU A 14 -24.86 1.28 -5.27
C GLU A 14 -25.23 -0.07 -5.88
N PRO A 15 -25.98 -0.09 -7.02
CA PRO A 15 -26.21 -1.35 -7.74
C PRO A 15 -24.83 -1.93 -8.01
N GLU A 16 -24.69 -3.25 -7.77
CA GLU A 16 -23.45 -3.95 -8.16
C GLU A 16 -23.08 -3.44 -9.54
N PRO A 17 -21.90 -2.81 -9.70
CA PRO A 17 -21.59 -2.21 -10.97
C PRO A 17 -21.83 -3.25 -12.05
N LYS A 18 -22.57 -2.91 -13.10
CA LYS A 18 -22.72 -3.75 -14.31
C LYS A 18 -21.32 -3.87 -14.95
N GLY A 19 -20.39 -4.32 -14.16
CA GLY A 19 -19.03 -3.99 -14.27
C GLY A 19 -18.11 -5.21 -14.34
N PRO A 20 -17.25 -5.45 -13.35
CA PRO A 20 -16.28 -6.51 -13.42
C PRO A 20 -16.96 -7.87 -13.42
N ASP A 21 -16.25 -8.86 -13.95
CA ASP A 21 -16.66 -10.25 -13.78
C ASP A 21 -16.92 -10.52 -12.29
N PRO A 22 -18.03 -11.19 -11.94
CA PRO A 22 -18.38 -11.48 -10.55
C PRO A 22 -17.25 -12.14 -9.76
N VAL A 23 -16.40 -12.93 -10.42
CA VAL A 23 -15.25 -13.60 -9.79
C VAL A 23 -14.12 -12.61 -9.47
N GLN A 24 -13.83 -11.68 -10.38
CA GLN A 24 -12.84 -10.63 -10.11
C GLN A 24 -13.31 -9.68 -9.01
N ASN A 25 -14.59 -9.33 -8.99
CA ASN A 25 -15.18 -8.53 -7.91
C ASN A 25 -15.11 -9.26 -6.57
N LEU A 26 -15.46 -10.54 -6.52
CA LEU A 26 -15.36 -11.37 -5.32
C LEU A 26 -13.91 -11.40 -4.80
N ALA A 27 -12.94 -11.65 -5.68
CA ALA A 27 -11.53 -11.69 -5.34
C ALA A 27 -11.06 -10.35 -4.74
N PHE A 28 -11.41 -9.24 -5.38
CA PHE A 28 -11.05 -7.91 -4.92
C PHE A 28 -11.67 -7.58 -3.55
N ARG A 29 -12.97 -7.83 -3.37
CA ARG A 29 -13.65 -7.60 -2.09
C ARG A 29 -13.03 -8.42 -0.96
N SER A 30 -12.70 -9.68 -1.22
CA SER A 30 -12.04 -10.56 -0.25
C SER A 30 -10.64 -10.06 0.10
N ALA A 31 -9.86 -9.63 -0.88
CA ALA A 31 -8.55 -9.03 -0.69
C ALA A 31 -8.59 -7.79 0.21
N VAL A 32 -9.50 -6.85 -0.08
CA VAL A 32 -9.69 -5.63 0.72
C VAL A 32 -10.12 -5.96 2.14
N THR A 33 -11.07 -6.88 2.31
CA THR A 33 -11.57 -7.26 3.64
C THR A 33 -10.48 -7.91 4.49
N ALA A 34 -9.63 -8.74 3.90
CA ALA A 34 -8.51 -9.37 4.61
C ALA A 34 -7.39 -8.38 4.98
N ALA A 35 -7.17 -7.37 4.14
CA ALA A 35 -6.19 -6.33 4.36
C ALA A 35 -6.76 -5.07 5.05
N ASP A 36 -7.97 -5.13 5.58
CA ASP A 36 -8.61 -4.01 6.29
C ASP A 36 -7.73 -3.54 7.46
N ALA A 37 -7.28 -2.29 7.39
CA ALA A 37 -6.30 -1.75 8.32
C ALA A 37 -6.89 -1.57 9.74
N TYR A 38 -8.17 -1.20 9.85
CA TYR A 38 -8.84 -1.10 11.16
C TYR A 38 -8.87 -2.47 11.86
N ARG A 39 -9.36 -3.49 11.16
CA ARG A 39 -9.45 -4.85 11.69
C ARG A 39 -8.07 -5.39 12.04
N SER A 40 -7.10 -5.18 11.18
CA SER A 40 -5.74 -5.70 11.35
C SER A 40 -5.02 -5.06 12.54
N VAL A 41 -5.16 -3.75 12.73
CA VAL A 41 -4.64 -3.07 13.94
C VAL A 41 -5.35 -3.59 15.18
N ARG A 42 -6.68 -3.76 15.17
CA ARG A 42 -7.45 -4.33 16.29
C ARG A 42 -7.02 -5.74 16.69
N LEU A 43 -6.53 -6.53 15.73
CA LEU A 43 -5.99 -7.88 16.00
C LEU A 43 -4.58 -7.83 16.60
N ALA A 44 -3.76 -6.89 16.16
CA ALA A 44 -2.37 -6.76 16.57
C ALA A 44 -2.18 -5.93 17.86
N LEU A 45 -3.05 -4.95 18.09
CA LEU A 45 -3.09 -4.11 19.28
C LEU A 45 -4.32 -4.47 20.11
N ARG A 46 -4.13 -5.08 21.27
CA ARG A 46 -5.22 -5.47 22.17
C ARG A 46 -4.90 -5.09 23.61
N ARG A 47 -5.92 -4.67 24.34
CA ARG A 47 -5.86 -4.40 25.76
C ARG A 47 -6.81 -5.35 26.48
N ASP A 48 -6.28 -6.16 27.42
CA ASP A 48 -7.06 -7.09 28.21
C ASP A 48 -6.48 -7.20 29.61
N ARG A 49 -7.33 -7.01 30.64
CA ARG A 49 -7.04 -7.20 32.07
C ARG A 49 -5.72 -6.59 32.55
N GLY A 50 -5.40 -5.38 32.10
CA GLY A 50 -4.18 -4.68 32.47
C GLY A 50 -2.92 -5.10 31.69
N ALA A 51 -3.07 -5.91 30.68
CA ALA A 51 -2.04 -6.23 29.70
C ALA A 51 -2.32 -5.56 28.35
N LEU A 52 -1.28 -5.04 27.72
CA LEU A 52 -1.30 -4.54 26.37
C LEU A 52 -0.57 -5.53 25.47
N ARG A 53 -1.27 -6.05 24.47
CA ARG A 53 -0.66 -6.86 23.41
C ARG A 53 -0.21 -5.94 22.27
N VAL A 54 1.06 -6.08 21.86
CA VAL A 54 1.65 -5.41 20.69
C VAL A 54 2.22 -6.50 19.78
N GLY A 55 1.51 -6.80 18.70
CA GLY A 55 1.81 -7.95 17.85
C GLY A 55 1.78 -9.26 18.65
N ASN A 56 2.93 -9.90 18.78
CA ASN A 56 3.08 -11.16 19.54
C ASN A 56 3.61 -10.97 20.99
N ARG A 57 3.81 -9.72 21.43
CA ARG A 57 4.32 -9.41 22.76
C ARG A 57 3.24 -8.89 23.67
N PHE A 58 3.39 -9.16 24.96
CA PHE A 58 2.55 -8.63 26.02
C PHE A 58 3.40 -7.76 26.95
N VAL A 59 2.89 -6.59 27.27
CA VAL A 59 3.44 -5.68 28.26
C VAL A 59 2.38 -5.29 29.27
N SER A 60 2.78 -4.94 30.49
CA SER A 60 1.84 -4.41 31.48
C SER A 60 1.36 -3.03 31.04
N ASP A 61 0.05 -2.84 30.97
CA ASP A 61 -0.59 -1.56 30.65
C ASP A 61 -0.27 -0.49 31.73
N GLY A 62 -0.24 -0.90 33.00
CA GLY A 62 0.08 -0.04 34.13
C GLY A 62 1.54 0.47 34.16
N ARG A 63 2.38 0.00 33.27
CA ARG A 63 3.74 0.50 33.09
C ARG A 63 3.76 1.91 32.52
N TYR A 64 2.77 2.26 31.70
CA TYR A 64 2.75 3.51 30.98
C TYR A 64 1.80 4.50 31.65
N ARG A 65 2.27 5.72 31.78
CA ARG A 65 1.50 6.86 32.31
C ARG A 65 0.57 7.41 31.24
N GLU A 66 1.09 7.66 30.06
CA GLU A 66 0.38 8.24 28.93
C GLU A 66 0.60 7.42 27.64
N PHE A 67 -0.38 7.52 26.75
CA PHE A 67 -0.30 6.99 25.40
C PHE A 67 -0.49 8.10 24.40
N ALA A 68 0.43 8.25 23.46
CA ALA A 68 0.29 9.16 22.33
C ALA A 68 0.15 8.37 21.03
N LEU A 69 -0.52 8.98 20.05
CA LEU A 69 -0.79 8.38 18.73
C LEU A 69 -0.27 9.27 17.62
N LEU A 70 0.51 8.67 16.71
CA LEU A 70 0.86 9.28 15.43
C LEU A 70 0.41 8.35 14.30
N ALA A 71 -0.39 8.85 13.35
CA ALA A 71 -0.91 8.05 12.25
C ALA A 71 -0.71 8.74 10.90
N PHE A 72 -0.03 8.07 9.96
CA PHE A 72 0.34 8.66 8.68
C PHE A 72 0.05 7.72 7.51
N GLY A 73 -0.43 8.28 6.40
CA GLY A 73 -0.64 7.60 5.13
C GLY A 73 -2.10 7.36 4.77
N ASN A 74 -2.32 6.58 3.72
CA ASN A 74 -3.64 6.43 3.11
C ASN A 74 -4.68 5.76 4.04
N ALA A 75 -4.26 4.91 4.97
CA ALA A 75 -5.13 4.26 5.96
C ALA A 75 -5.04 4.88 7.38
N ALA A 76 -4.47 6.08 7.52
CA ALA A 76 -4.23 6.71 8.82
C ALA A 76 -5.49 6.78 9.69
N ASN A 77 -6.61 7.23 9.14
CA ASN A 77 -7.87 7.36 9.88
C ASN A 77 -8.41 6.01 10.38
N SER A 78 -8.41 4.97 9.52
CA SER A 78 -8.87 3.62 9.89
C SER A 78 -7.99 3.00 10.98
N MET A 79 -6.67 3.14 10.85
CA MET A 79 -5.72 2.64 11.84
C MET A 79 -5.85 3.39 13.18
N ALA A 80 -5.99 4.72 13.14
CA ALA A 80 -6.14 5.56 14.33
C ALA A 80 -7.44 5.25 15.08
N LEU A 81 -8.55 5.06 14.36
CA LEU A 81 -9.82 4.66 14.96
C LEU A 81 -9.72 3.29 15.65
N ALA A 82 -8.98 2.35 15.05
CA ALA A 82 -8.71 1.05 15.66
C ALA A 82 -7.92 1.16 16.97
N ALA A 83 -6.89 1.99 16.99
CA ALA A 83 -6.10 2.26 18.20
C ALA A 83 -6.95 2.95 19.28
N LEU A 84 -7.75 3.94 18.89
CA LEU A 84 -8.69 4.63 19.79
C LEU A 84 -9.69 3.66 20.42
N HIS A 85 -10.33 2.80 19.64
CA HIS A 85 -11.26 1.79 20.13
C HIS A 85 -10.59 0.70 21.01
N THR A 86 -9.26 0.57 20.94
CA THR A 86 -8.52 -0.38 21.79
C THR A 86 -8.03 0.25 23.08
N LEU A 87 -7.48 1.46 23.00
CA LEU A 87 -6.81 2.14 24.11
C LEU A 87 -7.74 3.10 24.85
N GLY A 88 -8.80 3.59 24.20
CA GLY A 88 -9.81 4.45 24.77
C GLY A 88 -9.22 5.77 25.29
N ASP A 89 -9.67 6.16 26.46
CA ASP A 89 -9.28 7.38 27.18
C ASP A 89 -7.80 7.41 27.64
N ARG A 90 -7.08 6.30 27.48
CA ARG A 90 -5.62 6.28 27.72
C ARG A 90 -4.82 7.00 26.63
N LEU A 91 -5.41 7.19 25.43
CA LEU A 91 -4.83 8.06 24.40
C LEU A 91 -5.12 9.51 24.74
N THR A 92 -4.11 10.22 25.24
CA THR A 92 -4.24 11.59 25.73
C THR A 92 -3.91 12.64 24.67
N GLN A 93 -3.12 12.28 23.67
CA GLN A 93 -2.74 13.15 22.56
C GLN A 93 -2.51 12.35 21.28
N GLY A 94 -2.65 13.02 20.14
CA GLY A 94 -2.43 12.40 18.85
C GLY A 94 -2.45 13.36 17.69
N PHE A 95 -1.86 12.94 16.57
CA PHE A 95 -1.87 13.67 15.32
C PHE A 95 -1.97 12.70 14.12
N LEU A 96 -2.74 13.08 13.11
CA LEU A 96 -2.97 12.29 11.93
C LEU A 96 -2.63 13.07 10.66
N ALA A 97 -2.08 12.39 9.64
CA ALA A 97 -1.97 12.95 8.31
C ALA A 97 -2.27 11.90 7.24
N GLY A 98 -3.26 12.16 6.41
CA GLY A 98 -3.75 11.25 5.40
C GLY A 98 -4.48 11.98 4.27
N PRO A 99 -5.01 11.26 3.26
CA PRO A 99 -5.67 11.88 2.10
C PRO A 99 -7.06 12.43 2.43
N GLU A 100 -7.60 12.12 3.61
CA GLU A 100 -8.96 12.47 4.01
C GLU A 100 -8.97 13.26 5.33
N PRO A 101 -9.96 14.13 5.55
CA PRO A 101 -10.15 14.80 6.83
C PRO A 101 -10.28 13.78 7.96
N VAL A 102 -9.81 14.17 9.14
CA VAL A 102 -9.96 13.37 10.35
C VAL A 102 -11.45 13.27 10.72
N PRO A 103 -11.99 12.06 10.89
CA PRO A 103 -13.38 11.87 11.31
C PRO A 103 -13.66 12.47 12.69
N ALA A 104 -14.90 12.95 12.90
CA ALA A 104 -15.30 13.59 14.16
C ALA A 104 -15.21 12.67 15.39
N GLU A 105 -15.22 11.36 15.19
CA GLU A 105 -15.06 10.35 16.24
C GLU A 105 -13.64 10.28 16.80
N ILE A 106 -12.66 10.83 16.09
CA ILE A 106 -11.25 10.85 16.50
C ILE A 106 -10.96 12.24 17.14
N PRO A 107 -10.69 12.31 18.44
CA PRO A 107 -10.55 13.58 19.16
C PRO A 107 -9.16 14.23 18.97
N PHE A 108 -8.50 13.98 17.85
CA PHE A 108 -7.15 14.48 17.55
C PHE A 108 -7.16 15.38 16.31
N HIS A 109 -6.19 16.28 16.27
CA HIS A 109 -5.97 17.11 15.08
C HIS A 109 -5.30 16.30 13.97
N GLY A 110 -5.47 16.79 12.74
CA GLY A 110 -4.79 16.21 11.61
C GLY A 110 -4.83 17.10 10.39
N THR A 111 -3.94 16.78 9.44
CA THR A 111 -3.76 17.53 8.20
C THR A 111 -4.04 16.64 6.99
N VAL A 112 -4.81 17.17 6.04
CA VAL A 112 -5.05 16.50 4.76
C VAL A 112 -3.82 16.63 3.88
N VAL A 113 -3.28 15.48 3.44
CA VAL A 113 -2.12 15.40 2.55
C VAL A 113 -2.60 15.23 1.12
N PRO A 114 -2.41 16.21 0.24
CA PRO A 114 -2.81 16.08 -1.15
C PRO A 114 -2.00 15.00 -1.87
N PRO A 115 -2.50 14.43 -2.97
CA PRO A 115 -1.74 13.49 -3.80
C PRO A 115 -0.55 14.20 -4.47
N GLY A 116 0.51 13.44 -4.73
CA GLY A 116 1.72 13.90 -5.43
C GLY A 116 2.91 14.19 -4.52
N TRP A 117 4.10 14.22 -5.13
CA TRP A 117 5.34 14.66 -4.49
C TRP A 117 5.41 16.18 -4.51
N GLY A 118 5.97 16.75 -3.53
CA GLY A 118 6.10 18.19 -3.45
C GLY A 118 5.46 18.68 -2.19
N GLY A 119 5.82 18.00 -1.16
CA GLY A 119 5.45 18.22 0.23
C GLY A 119 5.36 19.63 0.63
N ALA A 120 5.16 20.48 0.12
CA ALA A 120 4.52 21.71 0.44
C ALA A 120 4.57 22.14 1.93
N PRO A 121 4.09 23.30 2.22
CA PRO A 121 3.94 23.86 3.58
C PRO A 121 3.34 22.88 4.60
N ALA A 122 2.41 22.01 4.15
CA ALA A 122 1.78 21.01 5.00
C ALA A 122 2.78 19.98 5.60
N ALA A 123 3.80 19.56 4.85
CA ALA A 123 4.77 18.57 5.37
C ALA A 123 5.60 19.15 6.54
N ALA A 124 5.96 20.42 6.49
CA ALA A 124 6.68 21.06 7.60
C ALA A 124 5.82 21.15 8.87
N GLU A 125 4.54 21.49 8.73
CA GLU A 125 3.57 21.50 9.81
C GLU A 125 3.39 20.10 10.41
N ILE A 126 3.19 19.09 9.55
CA ILE A 126 3.02 17.70 9.96
C ILE A 126 4.24 17.18 10.72
N VAL A 127 5.44 17.43 10.19
CA VAL A 127 6.69 17.02 10.82
C VAL A 127 6.87 17.72 12.15
N GLY A 128 6.61 19.04 12.24
CA GLY A 128 6.68 19.79 13.48
C GLY A 128 5.73 19.25 14.55
N ALA A 129 4.48 18.99 14.21
CA ALA A 129 3.50 18.40 15.13
C ALA A 129 3.89 16.99 15.61
N ALA A 130 4.42 16.17 14.69
CA ALA A 130 4.87 14.83 15.04
C ALA A 130 6.09 14.83 15.98
N GLU A 131 7.05 15.70 15.73
CA GLU A 131 8.24 15.87 16.56
C GLU A 131 7.91 16.49 17.93
N GLU A 132 6.98 17.44 17.99
CA GLU A 132 6.50 18.04 19.25
C GLU A 132 5.86 16.97 20.15
N ILE A 133 4.94 16.16 19.62
CA ILE A 133 4.34 15.05 20.37
C ILE A 133 5.40 14.06 20.81
N ALA A 134 6.30 13.64 19.91
CA ALA A 134 7.34 12.68 20.24
C ALA A 134 8.31 13.18 21.31
N ALA A 135 8.72 14.44 21.23
CA ALA A 135 9.64 15.07 22.20
C ALA A 135 8.99 15.32 23.57
N GLY A 136 7.68 15.51 23.61
CA GLY A 136 6.93 15.69 24.87
C GLY A 136 6.83 14.44 25.73
N LEU A 137 7.09 13.25 25.16
CA LEU A 137 6.96 11.97 25.85
C LEU A 137 8.23 11.59 26.63
N GLY A 138 8.02 11.02 27.82
CA GLY A 138 9.07 10.51 28.69
C GLY A 138 9.21 8.98 28.65
N GLU A 139 10.14 8.44 29.46
CA GLU A 139 10.44 7.00 29.50
C GLU A 139 9.28 6.13 30.02
N GLN A 140 8.31 6.73 30.69
CA GLN A 140 7.13 6.05 31.20
C GLN A 140 5.90 6.22 30.31
N ASP A 141 6.08 6.70 29.09
CA ASP A 141 4.99 6.90 28.13
C ASP A 141 5.15 5.92 26.96
N LEU A 142 4.08 5.71 26.22
CA LEU A 142 4.05 4.88 25.02
C LEU A 142 3.63 5.69 23.80
N LEU A 143 4.50 5.74 22.81
CA LEU A 143 4.18 6.27 21.49
C LEU A 143 3.69 5.13 20.58
N VAL A 144 2.46 5.22 20.13
CA VAL A 144 1.89 4.32 19.11
C VAL A 144 2.03 4.99 17.74
N VAL A 145 2.76 4.37 16.83
CA VAL A 145 3.01 4.87 15.48
C VAL A 145 2.34 3.97 14.46
N LEU A 146 1.43 4.52 13.69
CA LEU A 146 0.66 3.84 12.66
C LEU A 146 1.06 4.36 11.29
N LEU A 147 1.59 3.50 10.45
CA LEU A 147 2.10 3.86 9.14
C LEU A 147 1.44 3.03 8.05
N SER A 148 1.01 3.70 7.00
CA SER A 148 0.55 3.08 5.77
C SER A 148 1.15 3.76 4.55
N PRO A 149 1.13 3.16 3.37
CA PRO A 149 1.60 3.81 2.14
C PRO A 149 0.99 5.20 1.97
N GLY A 150 1.77 6.14 1.45
CA GLY A 150 1.44 7.56 1.43
C GLY A 150 1.98 8.36 2.62
N ALA A 151 2.43 7.71 3.70
CA ALA A 151 3.01 8.38 4.86
C ALA A 151 4.30 9.14 4.51
N LEU A 152 5.09 8.65 3.57
CA LEU A 152 6.31 9.33 3.13
C LEU A 152 6.05 10.75 2.65
N ARG A 153 4.94 11.02 1.96
CA ARG A 153 4.55 12.38 1.52
C ARG A 153 4.35 13.36 2.69
N ALA A 154 3.82 12.84 3.80
CA ALA A 154 3.54 13.64 4.98
C ALA A 154 4.80 13.93 5.80
N LEU A 155 5.77 13.01 5.79
CA LEU A 155 6.92 13.01 6.69
C LEU A 155 8.22 13.50 6.04
N LEU A 156 8.26 13.64 4.71
CA LEU A 156 9.44 13.96 3.92
C LEU A 156 9.57 15.47 3.71
N LEU A 157 10.72 16.00 4.12
CA LEU A 157 11.17 17.35 3.76
C LEU A 157 12.40 17.24 2.86
N PRO A 158 12.65 18.23 1.99
CA PRO A 158 13.85 18.25 1.16
C PRO A 158 15.10 18.45 2.04
N PRO A 159 16.26 18.05 1.54
CA PRO A 159 17.52 18.34 2.23
C PRO A 159 17.83 19.84 2.20
N PRO A 160 18.67 20.35 3.12
CA PRO A 160 19.05 21.76 3.13
C PRO A 160 19.64 22.23 1.79
N GLY A 161 19.18 23.38 1.32
CA GLY A 161 19.63 23.98 0.06
C GLY A 161 19.00 23.39 -1.21
N VAL A 162 18.00 22.55 -1.07
CA VAL A 162 17.18 22.01 -2.18
C VAL A 162 15.72 22.38 -1.95
N SER A 163 15.05 22.93 -2.95
CA SER A 163 13.62 23.23 -2.83
C SER A 163 12.77 21.95 -2.90
N PRO A 164 11.53 21.95 -2.39
CA PRO A 164 10.62 20.81 -2.51
C PRO A 164 10.40 20.37 -3.97
N GLU A 165 10.30 21.31 -4.89
CA GLU A 165 10.09 21.07 -6.32
C GLU A 165 11.32 20.43 -6.97
N GLU A 166 12.51 20.93 -6.63
CA GLU A 166 13.77 20.36 -7.12
C GLU A 166 13.99 18.94 -6.59
N PHE A 167 13.67 18.71 -5.32
CA PHE A 167 13.79 17.38 -4.71
C PHE A 167 12.82 16.39 -5.36
N ALA A 168 11.54 16.78 -5.48
CA ALA A 168 10.53 15.98 -6.17
C ALA A 168 10.92 15.70 -7.64
N GLY A 169 11.39 16.71 -8.35
CA GLY A 169 11.87 16.60 -9.72
C GLY A 169 13.05 15.64 -9.86
N THR A 170 13.97 15.64 -8.90
CA THR A 170 15.10 14.71 -8.89
C THR A 170 14.67 13.27 -8.66
N LEU A 171 13.76 13.03 -7.71
CA LEU A 171 13.19 11.69 -7.47
C LEU A 171 12.43 11.17 -8.71
N ALA A 172 11.68 12.04 -9.37
CA ALA A 172 11.00 11.72 -10.63
C ALA A 172 11.99 11.42 -11.76
N SER A 173 13.07 12.18 -11.87
CA SER A 173 14.14 11.95 -12.85
C SER A 173 14.87 10.62 -12.61
N ALA A 174 15.14 10.27 -11.36
CA ALA A 174 15.71 8.97 -11.02
C ALA A 174 14.79 7.81 -11.43
N SER A 175 13.48 7.95 -11.20
CA SER A 175 12.47 6.97 -11.66
C SER A 175 12.46 6.86 -13.19
N ALA A 176 12.44 8.00 -13.91
CA ALA A 176 12.49 8.02 -15.37
C ALA A 176 13.78 7.41 -15.94
N ALA A 177 14.91 7.52 -15.22
CA ALA A 177 16.18 6.89 -15.55
C ALA A 177 16.28 5.42 -15.13
N GLY A 178 15.16 4.79 -14.71
CA GLY A 178 15.07 3.37 -14.43
C GLY A 178 15.33 2.98 -12.97
N ALA A 179 15.26 3.91 -12.02
CA ALA A 179 15.19 3.55 -10.60
C ALA A 179 13.82 2.93 -10.30
N THR A 180 13.81 1.82 -9.59
CA THR A 180 12.58 1.17 -9.12
C THR A 180 11.89 2.01 -8.04
N GLY A 181 10.60 1.77 -7.81
CA GLY A 181 9.86 2.45 -6.73
C GLY A 181 10.53 2.30 -5.36
N ARG A 182 11.08 1.10 -5.07
CA ARG A 182 11.87 0.84 -3.85
C ARG A 182 13.13 1.72 -3.78
N GLU A 183 13.86 1.85 -4.88
CA GLU A 183 15.08 2.67 -4.94
C GLU A 183 14.77 4.16 -4.77
N VAL A 184 13.71 4.65 -5.39
CA VAL A 184 13.25 6.04 -5.20
C VAL A 184 12.83 6.29 -3.75
N GLY A 185 12.12 5.35 -3.13
CA GLY A 185 11.79 5.40 -1.70
C GLY A 185 13.04 5.40 -0.80
N LEU A 186 14.07 4.65 -1.16
CA LEU A 186 15.36 4.67 -0.47
C LEU A 186 16.05 6.03 -0.61
N LEU A 187 16.11 6.60 -1.82
CA LEU A 187 16.65 7.94 -2.04
C LEU A 187 15.93 8.99 -1.19
N ALA A 188 14.60 8.98 -1.21
CA ALA A 188 13.78 9.89 -0.42
C ALA A 188 14.10 9.79 1.08
N ARG A 189 14.24 8.57 1.61
CA ARG A 189 14.55 8.32 3.02
C ARG A 189 15.97 8.73 3.41
N VAL A 190 16.93 8.47 2.55
CA VAL A 190 18.35 8.71 2.84
C VAL A 190 18.72 10.19 2.68
N LEU A 191 18.22 10.83 1.62
CA LEU A 191 18.56 12.20 1.27
C LEU A 191 17.62 13.21 1.94
N GLY A 192 16.34 12.85 2.11
CA GLY A 192 15.36 13.72 2.72
C GLY A 192 15.63 14.02 4.18
N THR A 193 14.96 15.04 4.65
CA THR A 193 14.90 15.45 6.05
C THR A 193 13.48 15.30 6.60
N GLY A 194 13.15 15.91 7.72
CA GLY A 194 11.86 15.73 8.38
C GLY A 194 11.82 14.45 9.21
N ALA A 195 10.66 13.85 9.37
CA ALA A 195 10.44 12.71 10.25
C ALA A 195 10.71 11.35 9.57
N VAL A 196 11.71 11.26 8.69
CA VAL A 196 12.10 10.03 7.96
C VAL A 196 13.46 9.51 8.43
N GLY A 197 13.84 8.30 8.06
CA GLY A 197 15.16 7.73 8.32
C GLY A 197 15.54 7.65 9.79
N GLY A 198 14.58 7.37 10.67
CA GLY A 198 14.80 7.24 12.12
C GLY A 198 14.78 8.56 12.90
N ARG A 199 14.51 9.69 12.26
CA ARG A 199 14.54 11.01 12.97
C ARG A 199 13.40 11.13 13.97
N LEU A 200 12.20 10.65 13.65
CA LEU A 200 11.10 10.63 14.61
C LEU A 200 11.44 9.76 15.83
N ALA A 201 12.13 8.65 15.58
CA ALA A 201 12.64 7.81 16.65
C ALA A 201 13.61 8.54 17.57
N ALA A 202 14.49 9.37 17.00
CA ALA A 202 15.47 10.14 17.76
C ALA A 202 14.83 11.30 18.55
N ALA A 203 13.62 11.73 18.18
CA ALA A 203 12.89 12.80 18.88
C ALA A 203 12.24 12.34 20.18
N THR A 204 12.01 11.03 20.38
CA THR A 204 11.29 10.53 21.58
C THR A 204 12.18 9.78 22.55
N ARG A 205 11.86 9.85 23.84
CA ARG A 205 12.42 9.01 24.91
C ARG A 205 11.47 7.92 25.37
N SER A 206 10.25 7.91 24.88
CA SER A 206 9.23 6.93 25.24
C SER A 206 9.52 5.53 24.68
N ASP A 207 8.84 4.52 25.23
CA ASP A 207 8.70 3.25 24.53
C ASP A 207 7.86 3.46 23.25
N VAL A 208 8.12 2.67 22.20
CA VAL A 208 7.44 2.80 20.90
C VAL A 208 6.83 1.49 20.44
N ALA A 209 5.59 1.55 19.98
CA ALA A 209 4.88 0.46 19.28
C ALA A 209 4.53 0.90 17.86
N THR A 210 5.12 0.25 16.86
CA THR A 210 4.92 0.62 15.44
C THR A 210 4.10 -0.45 14.72
N PHE A 211 3.05 -0.03 14.02
CA PHE A 211 2.19 -0.89 13.20
C PHE A 211 2.19 -0.39 11.75
N LEU A 212 2.31 -1.32 10.82
CA LEU A 212 2.52 -1.04 9.41
C LEU A 212 1.49 -1.73 8.54
N VAL A 213 0.92 -1.00 7.59
CA VAL A 213 0.35 -1.55 6.36
C VAL A 213 1.41 -1.42 5.28
N GLU A 214 1.73 -2.49 4.54
CA GLU A 214 2.80 -2.46 3.54
C GLU A 214 2.32 -2.84 2.13
N ARG A 215 3.13 -2.51 1.11
CA ARG A 215 2.88 -2.85 -0.30
C ARG A 215 3.80 -3.95 -0.85
N GLY A 216 4.61 -4.60 0.02
CA GLY A 216 5.59 -5.61 -0.40
C GLY A 216 7.03 -5.11 -0.44
N ASP A 217 7.28 -3.84 -0.15
CA ASP A 217 8.63 -3.26 -0.05
C ASP A 217 9.29 -3.54 1.31
N GLY A 218 8.55 -4.24 2.17
CA GLY A 218 8.96 -4.56 3.53
C GLY A 218 8.78 -3.39 4.51
N PRO A 219 8.90 -3.68 5.82
CA PRO A 219 8.56 -2.73 6.89
C PRO A 219 9.48 -1.51 6.95
N THR A 220 10.60 -1.52 6.25
CA THR A 220 11.58 -0.43 6.29
C THR A 220 11.28 0.67 5.28
N GLY A 221 10.48 0.39 4.25
CA GLY A 221 10.08 1.33 3.20
C GLY A 221 8.92 2.24 3.60
N VAL A 222 8.00 1.73 4.43
CA VAL A 222 6.77 2.44 4.77
C VAL A 222 7.04 3.74 5.49
N GLY A 223 6.50 4.84 4.97
CA GLY A 223 6.64 6.18 5.54
C GLY A 223 8.07 6.73 5.58
N GLY A 224 8.99 6.15 4.79
CA GLY A 224 10.40 6.51 4.85
C GLY A 224 11.10 6.05 6.12
N GLY A 225 10.56 5.05 6.82
CA GLY A 225 11.14 4.46 8.03
C GLY A 225 11.35 5.47 9.16
N PRO A 226 10.31 6.18 9.64
CA PRO A 226 10.47 7.25 10.64
C PRO A 226 11.05 6.75 11.96
N MET A 227 10.83 5.47 12.27
CA MET A 227 11.31 4.82 13.50
C MET A 227 12.58 4.00 13.29
N ARG A 228 13.19 3.99 12.11
CA ARG A 228 14.37 3.19 11.81
C ARG A 228 15.49 4.05 11.22
N PRO A 229 16.65 4.15 11.89
CA PRO A 229 17.81 4.86 11.36
C PRO A 229 18.28 4.29 10.00
N VAL A 230 18.81 5.16 9.16
CA VAL A 230 19.44 4.78 7.88
C VAL A 230 20.81 4.15 8.17
N GLY A 231 21.03 2.94 7.69
CA GLY A 231 22.32 2.24 7.85
C GLY A 231 23.39 2.67 6.84
N PRO A 232 24.67 2.34 7.08
CA PRO A 232 25.75 2.60 6.14
C PRO A 232 25.52 1.97 4.77
N ALA A 233 25.02 0.73 4.72
CA ALA A 233 24.72 0.02 3.47
C ALA A 233 23.69 0.76 2.62
N GLU A 234 22.66 1.34 3.24
CA GLU A 234 21.62 2.11 2.56
C GLU A 234 22.16 3.42 1.97
N ARG A 235 23.10 4.06 2.62
CA ARG A 235 23.80 5.24 2.07
C ARG A 235 24.65 4.90 0.85
N VAL A 236 25.36 3.78 0.91
CA VAL A 236 26.14 3.28 -0.23
C VAL A 236 25.22 2.93 -1.40
N GLU A 237 24.11 2.25 -1.13
CA GLU A 237 23.09 1.92 -2.14
C GLU A 237 22.48 3.18 -2.76
N ALA A 238 22.13 4.19 -1.94
CA ALA A 238 21.59 5.46 -2.43
C ALA A 238 22.58 6.18 -3.35
N ARG A 239 23.85 6.21 -2.99
CA ARG A 239 24.91 6.78 -3.85
C ARG A 239 25.00 6.05 -5.18
N ALA A 240 25.02 4.72 -5.19
CA ALA A 240 25.09 3.92 -6.40
C ALA A 240 23.87 4.16 -7.31
N ILE A 241 22.67 4.34 -6.73
CA ILE A 241 21.46 4.68 -7.49
C ILE A 241 21.62 6.05 -8.16
N LEU A 242 22.07 7.08 -7.44
CA LEU A 242 22.27 8.43 -8.00
C LEU A 242 23.29 8.42 -9.14
N GLU A 243 24.38 7.68 -8.98
CA GLU A 243 25.42 7.54 -10.01
C GLU A 243 24.88 6.82 -11.24
N ARG A 244 24.19 5.70 -11.07
CA ARG A 244 23.58 4.92 -12.15
C ARG A 244 22.51 5.70 -12.91
N THR A 245 21.72 6.52 -12.22
CA THR A 245 20.64 7.33 -12.83
C THR A 245 21.10 8.68 -13.33
N GLY A 246 22.37 9.05 -13.09
CA GLY A 246 22.93 10.35 -13.52
C GLY A 246 22.33 11.55 -12.77
N THR A 247 21.65 11.32 -11.64
CA THR A 247 20.94 12.39 -10.91
C THR A 247 21.77 13.04 -9.79
N SER A 248 23.00 12.62 -9.58
CA SER A 248 23.90 13.16 -8.55
C SER A 248 24.10 14.68 -8.67
N ALA A 249 24.15 15.20 -9.89
CA ALA A 249 24.40 16.63 -10.14
C ALA A 249 23.26 17.55 -9.67
N ALA A 250 22.08 16.99 -9.37
CA ALA A 250 20.94 17.74 -8.85
C ALA A 250 21.07 18.08 -7.35
N PHE A 251 22.07 17.52 -6.66
CA PHE A 251 22.24 17.72 -5.22
C PHE A 251 23.50 18.55 -4.89
N PRO A 252 23.42 19.43 -3.88
CA PRO A 252 24.58 20.10 -3.34
C PRO A 252 25.64 19.09 -2.85
N SER A 253 26.90 19.45 -2.94
CA SER A 253 28.01 18.59 -2.50
C SER A 253 27.92 18.21 -1.02
N SER A 254 27.36 19.08 -0.18
CA SER A 254 27.11 18.81 1.24
C SER A 254 26.10 17.67 1.46
N VAL A 255 25.07 17.59 0.61
CA VAL A 255 24.08 16.50 0.64
C VAL A 255 24.72 15.19 0.18
N LEU A 256 25.51 15.22 -0.89
CA LEU A 256 26.25 14.05 -1.37
C LEU A 256 27.32 13.57 -0.38
N ALA A 257 27.95 14.48 0.36
CA ALA A 257 28.88 14.15 1.43
C ALA A 257 28.20 13.36 2.59
N SER A 258 26.91 13.63 2.86
CA SER A 258 26.13 12.89 3.86
C SER A 258 25.90 11.41 3.50
N LEU A 259 26.14 11.02 2.26
CA LEU A 259 26.12 9.63 1.79
C LEU A 259 27.43 8.88 2.04
N GLY A 260 28.42 9.55 2.63
CA GLY A 260 29.69 8.91 3.00
C GLY A 260 29.52 7.86 4.11
N PRO A 261 30.44 6.88 4.19
CA PRO A 261 30.38 5.84 5.22
C PRO A 261 30.49 6.41 6.64
N ASP A 262 31.18 7.54 6.79
CA ASP A 262 31.47 8.20 8.08
C ASP A 262 30.37 9.24 8.47
N ALA A 263 29.32 9.39 7.69
CA ALA A 263 28.26 10.35 8.00
C ALA A 263 27.58 9.98 9.32
N THR A 264 27.67 10.89 10.28
CA THR A 264 27.06 10.73 11.60
C THR A 264 25.54 10.75 11.50
N GLN A 265 24.90 9.78 12.10
CA GLN A 265 23.46 9.76 12.28
C GLN A 265 23.07 10.07 13.72
N PRO A 266 21.84 10.54 13.97
CA PRO A 266 21.31 10.54 15.32
C PRO A 266 21.37 9.12 15.89
N ALA A 267 22.12 8.96 16.97
CA ALA A 267 22.61 7.64 17.42
C ALA A 267 21.61 6.80 18.22
N THR A 268 20.45 7.31 18.54
CA THR A 268 19.52 6.63 19.46
C THR A 268 18.30 6.07 18.75
N ALA A 269 18.29 4.75 18.60
CA ALA A 269 17.03 4.06 18.33
C ALA A 269 16.16 4.11 19.60
N PRO A 270 14.87 4.39 19.50
CA PRO A 270 13.97 4.38 20.65
C PRO A 270 13.86 2.96 21.21
N ARG A 271 13.47 2.87 22.46
CA ARG A 271 13.15 1.59 23.07
C ARG A 271 11.87 1.01 22.47
N ALA A 272 12.03 0.15 21.48
CA ALA A 272 10.89 -0.51 20.86
C ALA A 272 10.29 -1.58 21.79
N VAL A 273 8.97 -1.52 22.00
CA VAL A 273 8.20 -2.55 22.72
C VAL A 273 8.25 -3.88 21.98
N ALA A 274 8.17 -3.80 20.65
CA ALA A 274 8.31 -4.92 19.73
C ALA A 274 8.98 -4.43 18.43
N PRO A 275 9.52 -5.31 17.59
CA PRO A 275 9.83 -4.97 16.21
C PRO A 275 8.58 -4.39 15.52
N PRO A 276 8.72 -3.53 14.50
CA PRO A 276 7.58 -3.03 13.74
C PRO A 276 6.68 -4.19 13.28
N VAL A 277 5.38 -4.08 13.55
CA VAL A 277 4.39 -5.12 13.28
C VAL A 277 3.71 -4.82 11.95
N VAL A 278 3.96 -5.63 10.93
CA VAL A 278 3.17 -5.59 9.69
C VAL A 278 1.80 -6.17 10.01
N VAL A 279 0.77 -5.34 9.91
CA VAL A 279 -0.61 -5.72 10.24
C VAL A 279 -1.42 -6.12 9.02
N ALA A 280 -1.09 -5.56 7.85
CA ALA A 280 -1.68 -5.94 6.57
C ALA A 280 -0.66 -5.75 5.44
N GLY A 281 -0.70 -6.65 4.46
CA GLY A 281 0.21 -6.62 3.32
C GLY A 281 -0.33 -7.40 2.12
N PRO A 282 0.45 -7.43 1.01
CA PRO A 282 0.07 -8.12 -0.22
C PRO A 282 -0.27 -9.60 -0.01
N THR A 283 0.43 -10.27 0.88
CA THR A 283 0.22 -11.70 1.16
C THR A 283 -1.18 -11.98 1.70
N ASP A 284 -1.68 -11.12 2.61
CA ASP A 284 -3.00 -11.27 3.20
C ASP A 284 -4.10 -11.08 2.14
N ALA A 285 -3.95 -10.04 1.31
CA ALA A 285 -4.86 -9.74 0.21
C ALA A 285 -4.90 -10.87 -0.82
N LEU A 286 -3.74 -11.34 -1.29
CA LEU A 286 -3.63 -12.40 -2.29
C LEU A 286 -4.20 -13.73 -1.81
N ARG A 287 -3.90 -14.11 -0.57
CA ARG A 287 -4.42 -15.35 0.01
C ARG A 287 -5.96 -15.31 0.07
N ALA A 288 -6.53 -14.24 0.60
CA ALA A 288 -7.97 -14.12 0.71
C ALA A 288 -8.67 -14.08 -0.66
N ALA A 289 -8.08 -13.41 -1.66
CA ALA A 289 -8.58 -13.44 -3.03
C ALA A 289 -8.56 -14.85 -3.62
N ALA A 290 -7.44 -15.57 -3.46
CA ALA A 290 -7.29 -16.92 -3.97
C ALA A 290 -8.26 -17.92 -3.32
N ASP A 291 -8.39 -17.87 -1.98
CA ASP A 291 -9.30 -18.74 -1.23
C ASP A 291 -10.76 -18.50 -1.65
N ALA A 292 -11.17 -17.23 -1.76
CA ALA A 292 -12.55 -16.88 -2.13
C ALA A 292 -12.95 -17.39 -3.52
N VAL A 293 -12.07 -17.33 -4.51
CA VAL A 293 -12.37 -17.85 -5.85
C VAL A 293 -12.28 -19.37 -5.91
N PHE A 294 -11.37 -19.96 -5.14
CA PHE A 294 -11.26 -21.42 -5.02
C PHE A 294 -12.55 -22.03 -4.44
N GLU A 295 -13.13 -21.44 -3.41
CA GLU A 295 -14.42 -21.84 -2.83
C GLU A 295 -15.58 -21.78 -3.85
N LYS A 296 -15.47 -20.97 -4.89
CA LYS A 296 -16.43 -20.88 -5.98
C LYS A 296 -16.15 -21.86 -7.15
N GLY A 297 -15.15 -22.71 -7.01
CA GLY A 297 -14.83 -23.76 -7.98
C GLY A 297 -13.89 -23.30 -9.10
N TRP A 298 -13.11 -22.24 -8.89
CA TRP A 298 -12.06 -21.80 -9.80
C TRP A 298 -10.69 -22.32 -9.34
N THR A 299 -9.81 -22.62 -10.28
CA THR A 299 -8.40 -22.87 -9.97
C THR A 299 -7.71 -21.53 -9.72
N SER A 300 -7.23 -21.30 -8.51
CA SER A 300 -6.49 -20.09 -8.14
C SER A 300 -4.98 -20.32 -8.17
N ARG A 301 -4.23 -19.38 -8.75
CA ARG A 301 -2.76 -19.41 -8.80
C ARG A 301 -2.19 -18.04 -8.50
N LEU A 302 -1.12 -17.99 -7.72
CA LEU A 302 -0.34 -16.79 -7.53
C LEU A 302 0.67 -16.68 -8.68
N ALA A 303 0.52 -15.64 -9.51
CA ALA A 303 1.47 -15.37 -10.57
C ALA A 303 2.77 -14.81 -10.00
N PHE A 304 2.64 -13.79 -9.14
CA PHE A 304 3.73 -13.16 -8.39
C PHE A 304 3.22 -12.61 -7.07
N LEU A 305 4.07 -12.55 -6.06
CA LEU A 305 3.71 -11.88 -4.82
C LEU A 305 3.56 -10.37 -5.05
N THR A 306 4.56 -9.75 -5.69
CA THR A 306 4.51 -8.33 -6.05
C THR A 306 5.21 -8.11 -7.40
N LEU A 307 4.56 -7.36 -8.28
CA LEU A 307 5.14 -6.82 -9.51
C LEU A 307 5.62 -5.40 -9.21
N SER A 308 6.92 -5.17 -9.37
CA SER A 308 7.55 -3.85 -9.12
C SER A 308 8.00 -3.18 -10.42
N GLU A 309 7.68 -3.77 -11.55
CA GLU A 309 8.01 -3.29 -12.89
C GLU A 309 7.12 -2.10 -13.28
N PRO A 310 7.55 -1.28 -14.27
CA PRO A 310 6.69 -0.28 -14.89
C PRO A 310 5.38 -0.89 -15.40
N PRO A 311 4.30 -0.12 -15.51
CA PRO A 311 2.95 -0.63 -15.77
C PRO A 311 2.86 -1.57 -16.97
N GLU A 312 3.48 -1.19 -18.07
CA GLU A 312 3.43 -1.96 -19.33
C GLU A 312 4.17 -3.30 -19.19
N ALA A 313 5.35 -3.29 -18.60
CA ALA A 313 6.13 -4.50 -18.34
C ALA A 313 5.44 -5.41 -17.33
N GLY A 314 4.81 -4.86 -16.31
CA GLY A 314 4.00 -5.59 -15.33
C GLY A 314 2.82 -6.29 -15.98
N ALA A 315 2.13 -5.63 -16.92
CA ALA A 315 1.04 -6.23 -17.69
C ALA A 315 1.53 -7.40 -18.56
N ASP A 316 2.61 -7.20 -19.31
CA ASP A 316 3.20 -8.27 -20.14
C ASP A 316 3.63 -9.48 -19.32
N ARG A 317 4.23 -9.23 -18.15
CA ARG A 317 4.69 -10.28 -17.25
C ARG A 317 3.53 -11.06 -16.63
N LEU A 318 2.44 -10.39 -16.24
CA LEU A 318 1.24 -11.05 -15.75
C LEU A 318 0.66 -11.99 -16.84
N LEU A 319 0.53 -11.50 -18.07
CA LEU A 319 0.00 -12.27 -19.19
C LEU A 319 0.88 -13.48 -19.50
N ALA A 320 2.19 -13.29 -19.63
CA ALA A 320 3.14 -14.36 -19.90
C ALA A 320 3.09 -15.45 -18.80
N ARG A 321 3.06 -15.03 -17.53
CA ARG A 321 2.98 -15.97 -16.42
C ARG A 321 1.67 -16.72 -16.38
N THR A 322 0.56 -16.07 -16.73
CA THR A 322 -0.74 -16.74 -16.82
C THR A 322 -0.73 -17.82 -17.89
N GLU A 323 -0.09 -17.59 -19.05
CA GLU A 323 0.09 -18.58 -20.11
C GLU A 323 0.97 -19.76 -19.66
N GLU A 324 2.06 -19.49 -18.95
CA GLU A 324 2.89 -20.54 -18.37
C GLU A 324 2.11 -21.44 -17.41
N LEU A 325 1.26 -20.83 -16.56
CA LEU A 325 0.42 -21.56 -15.62
C LEU A 325 -0.61 -22.43 -16.37
N LEU A 326 -1.20 -21.92 -17.45
CA LEU A 326 -2.11 -22.68 -18.30
C LEU A 326 -1.40 -23.81 -19.04
N ALA A 327 -0.17 -23.59 -19.52
CA ALA A 327 0.62 -24.63 -20.18
C ALA A 327 1.02 -25.75 -19.23
N ALA A 328 1.32 -25.42 -17.97
CA ALA A 328 1.66 -26.40 -16.94
C ALA A 328 0.44 -27.21 -16.46
N GLU A 329 -0.74 -26.61 -16.47
CA GLU A 329 -1.99 -27.21 -16.01
C GLU A 329 -3.13 -26.85 -16.99
N PRO A 330 -3.22 -27.52 -18.15
CA PRO A 330 -4.21 -27.19 -19.17
C PRO A 330 -5.64 -27.37 -18.67
N LEU A 331 -6.48 -26.38 -18.94
CA LEU A 331 -7.92 -26.49 -18.74
C LEU A 331 -8.52 -27.35 -19.86
N THR A 332 -9.22 -28.42 -19.49
CA THR A 332 -9.95 -29.28 -20.45
C THR A 332 -11.45 -29.08 -20.27
N ALA A 333 -12.23 -29.42 -21.29
CA ALA A 333 -13.69 -29.35 -21.21
C ALA A 333 -14.29 -30.23 -20.09
N ASP A 334 -13.56 -31.30 -19.71
CA ASP A 334 -13.93 -32.19 -18.61
C ASP A 334 -13.38 -31.76 -17.24
N SER A 335 -12.68 -30.65 -17.18
CA SER A 335 -12.16 -30.11 -15.92
C SER A 335 -13.32 -29.78 -14.97
N ARG A 336 -13.20 -30.21 -13.72
CA ARG A 336 -14.18 -29.86 -12.66
C ARG A 336 -14.11 -28.38 -12.25
N THR A 337 -13.12 -27.64 -12.75
CA THR A 337 -12.93 -26.23 -12.48
C THR A 337 -13.70 -25.33 -13.45
N LYS A 338 -14.15 -24.18 -12.98
CA LYS A 338 -14.79 -23.14 -13.80
C LYS A 338 -13.79 -22.31 -14.62
N GLY A 339 -12.51 -22.57 -14.48
CA GLY A 339 -11.42 -21.87 -15.15
C GLY A 339 -10.25 -21.57 -14.23
N LEU A 340 -9.26 -20.83 -14.74
CA LEU A 340 -8.07 -20.39 -14.01
C LEU A 340 -8.18 -18.90 -13.64
N VAL A 341 -7.78 -18.57 -12.41
CA VAL A 341 -7.57 -17.19 -11.98
C VAL A 341 -6.13 -17.05 -11.52
N ALA A 342 -5.38 -16.17 -12.16
CA ALA A 342 -4.02 -15.82 -11.75
C ALA A 342 -4.00 -14.44 -11.07
N PHE A 343 -3.32 -14.35 -9.95
CA PHE A 343 -3.25 -13.16 -9.09
C PHE A 343 -1.84 -12.63 -8.96
N ALA A 344 -1.68 -11.33 -8.97
CA ALA A 344 -0.48 -10.64 -8.54
C ALA A 344 -0.84 -9.33 -7.83
N MET A 345 -0.06 -8.93 -6.83
CA MET A 345 -0.05 -7.54 -6.38
C MET A 345 0.92 -6.75 -7.25
N THR A 346 0.66 -5.46 -7.42
CA THR A 346 1.58 -4.57 -8.14
C THR A 346 1.68 -3.21 -7.45
N THR A 347 2.88 -2.65 -7.45
CA THR A 347 3.15 -1.25 -7.10
C THR A 347 3.15 -0.36 -8.34
N LEU A 348 2.91 -0.91 -9.53
CA LEU A 348 3.00 -0.21 -10.83
C LEU A 348 4.39 0.40 -11.08
N GLY A 349 5.42 -0.11 -10.42
CA GLY A 349 6.77 0.47 -10.47
C GLY A 349 6.87 1.89 -9.90
N LEU A 350 5.84 2.36 -9.23
CA LEU A 350 5.78 3.72 -8.70
C LEU A 350 6.27 3.77 -7.26
N PRO A 351 7.00 4.82 -6.89
CA PRO A 351 7.35 5.06 -5.50
C PRO A 351 6.11 5.39 -4.67
N GLU A 352 6.22 5.20 -3.35
CA GLU A 352 5.16 5.55 -2.41
C GLU A 352 4.77 7.03 -2.57
N GLY A 353 3.48 7.29 -2.70
CA GLY A 353 2.96 8.65 -2.72
C GLY A 353 2.77 9.28 -4.10
N VAL A 354 3.13 8.62 -5.18
CA VAL A 354 2.84 9.06 -6.54
C VAL A 354 1.38 8.75 -6.89
N ASP A 355 0.76 9.61 -7.72
CA ASP A 355 -0.58 9.31 -8.27
C ASP A 355 -0.51 8.11 -9.21
N GLU A 356 -1.26 7.06 -8.83
CA GLU A 356 -1.28 5.79 -9.57
C GLU A 356 -2.24 5.80 -10.77
N GLY A 357 -3.15 6.77 -10.86
CA GLY A 357 -4.20 6.79 -11.89
C GLY A 357 -3.68 6.62 -13.32
N PRO A 358 -2.70 7.44 -13.77
CA PRO A 358 -2.13 7.30 -15.11
C PRO A 358 -1.44 5.95 -15.35
N ALA A 359 -0.79 5.40 -14.32
CA ALA A 359 -0.10 4.12 -14.43
C ALA A 359 -1.08 2.94 -14.53
N LEU A 360 -2.20 3.00 -13.80
CA LEU A 360 -3.30 2.04 -13.95
C LEU A 360 -3.83 2.01 -15.39
N GLY A 361 -4.01 3.20 -15.99
CA GLY A 361 -4.43 3.32 -17.40
C GLY A 361 -3.47 2.60 -18.34
N ARG A 362 -2.17 2.89 -18.27
CA ARG A 362 -1.15 2.25 -19.10
C ARG A 362 -1.07 0.73 -18.93
N PHE A 363 -1.18 0.24 -17.68
CA PHE A 363 -1.23 -1.20 -17.42
C PHE A 363 -2.41 -1.86 -18.14
N LEU A 364 -3.61 -1.28 -18.00
CA LEU A 364 -4.83 -1.83 -18.61
C LEU A 364 -4.83 -1.72 -20.14
N GLU A 365 -4.33 -0.63 -20.71
CA GLU A 365 -4.15 -0.47 -22.15
C GLU A 365 -3.22 -1.55 -22.71
N ARG A 366 -2.07 -1.75 -22.06
CA ARG A 366 -1.10 -2.79 -22.46
C ARG A 366 -1.68 -4.19 -22.32
N ALA A 367 -2.35 -4.47 -21.21
CA ALA A 367 -3.04 -5.75 -21.03
C ALA A 367 -4.08 -5.99 -22.14
N ASN A 368 -4.90 -4.99 -22.47
CA ASN A 368 -5.91 -5.08 -23.52
C ASN A 368 -5.30 -5.36 -24.91
N GLU A 369 -4.16 -4.78 -25.24
CA GLU A 369 -3.41 -5.09 -26.45
C GLU A 369 -3.00 -6.55 -26.51
N GLY A 370 -2.46 -7.08 -25.40
CA GLY A 370 -2.04 -8.46 -25.27
C GLY A 370 -3.19 -9.46 -25.32
N LEU A 371 -4.41 -9.05 -24.99
CA LEU A 371 -5.61 -9.89 -24.95
C LEU A 371 -6.31 -10.07 -26.30
N ARG A 372 -5.97 -9.31 -27.35
CA ARG A 372 -6.68 -9.30 -28.65
C ARG A 372 -6.86 -10.68 -29.31
N ARG A 373 -6.10 -11.68 -28.91
CA ARG A 373 -6.13 -13.05 -29.45
C ARG A 373 -6.40 -14.13 -28.39
N ARG A 374 -6.87 -13.73 -27.20
CA ARG A 374 -6.98 -14.60 -26.02
C ARG A 374 -8.40 -14.54 -25.44
N GLU A 375 -8.93 -15.70 -25.08
CA GLU A 375 -10.18 -15.76 -24.32
C GLU A 375 -9.90 -15.60 -22.83
N MET A 376 -9.45 -14.40 -22.43
CA MET A 376 -9.24 -14.05 -21.03
C MET A 376 -9.57 -12.58 -20.77
N SER A 377 -9.74 -12.25 -19.50
CA SER A 377 -9.87 -10.85 -19.06
C SER A 377 -8.82 -10.52 -18.01
N VAL A 378 -8.42 -9.26 -17.94
CA VAL A 378 -7.52 -8.75 -16.90
C VAL A 378 -8.21 -7.62 -16.16
N GLY A 379 -8.27 -7.73 -14.84
CA GLY A 379 -8.70 -6.69 -13.93
C GLY A 379 -7.51 -6.13 -13.16
N LEU A 380 -7.56 -4.84 -12.85
CA LEU A 380 -6.60 -4.17 -11.99
C LEU A 380 -7.35 -3.30 -10.98
N PHE A 381 -7.15 -3.55 -9.70
CA PHE A 381 -7.95 -3.00 -8.60
C PHE A 381 -7.06 -2.44 -7.51
N ARG A 382 -7.25 -1.16 -7.18
CA ARG A 382 -6.50 -0.45 -6.13
C ARG A 382 -7.11 -0.70 -4.76
N THR A 383 -6.31 -1.15 -3.83
CA THR A 383 -6.76 -1.35 -2.44
C THR A 383 -6.86 -0.05 -1.65
N ALA A 384 -6.21 1.04 -2.12
CA ALA A 384 -6.34 2.37 -1.54
C ALA A 384 -7.70 3.04 -1.77
N GLY A 385 -8.52 2.50 -2.68
CA GLY A 385 -9.81 3.06 -3.05
C GLY A 385 -9.77 4.14 -4.12
N ASP A 386 -10.92 4.78 -4.35
CA ASP A 386 -11.08 5.83 -5.37
C ASP A 386 -10.21 7.06 -5.06
N LEU A 387 -9.66 7.69 -6.10
CA LEU A 387 -8.94 8.97 -5.95
C LEU A 387 -9.87 10.21 -5.85
N GLY A 388 -11.18 9.98 -5.62
CA GLY A 388 -12.16 11.06 -5.50
C GLY A 388 -12.60 11.67 -6.82
N SER A 389 -12.22 11.09 -7.94
CA SER A 389 -12.66 11.48 -9.28
C SER A 389 -13.29 10.30 -10.02
N PRO A 390 -14.38 10.50 -10.78
CA PRO A 390 -14.90 9.48 -11.68
C PRO A 390 -13.89 8.96 -12.70
N ALA A 391 -12.87 9.78 -13.03
CA ALA A 391 -11.80 9.39 -13.94
C ALA A 391 -10.80 8.40 -13.33
N PHE A 392 -10.76 8.29 -11.99
CA PHE A 392 -9.82 7.42 -11.26
C PHE A 392 -10.55 6.50 -10.28
N PRO A 393 -11.35 5.53 -10.78
CA PRO A 393 -12.04 4.56 -9.95
C PRO A 393 -11.05 3.62 -9.24
N ALA A 394 -11.53 2.87 -8.24
CA ALA A 394 -10.71 1.90 -7.52
C ALA A 394 -10.17 0.79 -8.44
N GLY A 395 -10.82 0.51 -9.56
CA GLY A 395 -10.32 -0.48 -10.50
C GLY A 395 -11.11 -0.53 -11.81
N ALA A 396 -10.57 -1.24 -12.78
CA ALA A 396 -11.18 -1.50 -14.06
C ALA A 396 -10.78 -2.86 -14.63
N VAL A 397 -11.55 -3.36 -15.59
CA VAL A 397 -11.37 -4.66 -16.26
C VAL A 397 -11.35 -4.47 -17.77
N VAL A 398 -10.45 -5.17 -18.45
CA VAL A 398 -10.33 -5.23 -19.91
C VAL A 398 -10.39 -6.68 -20.39
N GLY A 399 -10.75 -6.91 -21.67
CA GLY A 399 -10.81 -8.23 -22.30
C GLY A 399 -12.23 -8.81 -22.37
N ALA A 400 -12.33 -10.08 -22.77
CA ALA A 400 -13.60 -10.76 -23.01
C ALA A 400 -14.32 -11.05 -21.68
N PRO A 401 -15.65 -10.78 -21.56
CA PRO A 401 -16.43 -11.17 -20.40
C PRO A 401 -16.63 -12.70 -20.39
N THR A 402 -16.58 -13.30 -19.19
CA THR A 402 -16.78 -14.73 -19.01
C THR A 402 -18.24 -15.21 -19.16
N GLU A 403 -19.21 -14.29 -19.06
CA GLU A 403 -20.60 -14.57 -19.36
C GLU A 403 -21.00 -13.99 -20.71
N ARG A 404 -21.83 -14.71 -21.46
CA ARG A 404 -22.36 -14.34 -22.78
C ARG A 404 -23.21 -13.06 -22.81
N SER A 405 -22.80 -12.02 -22.09
CA SER A 405 -23.42 -10.71 -22.17
C SER A 405 -22.83 -9.96 -23.36
N ALA A 406 -23.59 -9.97 -24.45
CA ALA A 406 -23.26 -9.35 -25.71
C ALA A 406 -23.18 -7.82 -25.62
N THR A 407 -22.01 -7.29 -25.29
CA THR A 407 -21.61 -5.97 -25.79
C THR A 407 -20.10 -5.95 -25.96
N ARG A 408 -19.70 -6.16 -27.20
CA ARG A 408 -18.34 -6.09 -27.74
C ARG A 408 -17.84 -4.63 -27.78
N THR A 409 -17.80 -3.95 -26.68
CA THR A 409 -17.13 -2.65 -26.58
C THR A 409 -16.12 -2.75 -25.45
N GLY A 410 -14.84 -2.61 -25.82
CA GLY A 410 -13.70 -2.68 -24.90
C GLY A 410 -13.64 -1.50 -23.93
N HIS A 411 -14.72 -1.24 -23.20
CA HIS A 411 -14.74 -0.24 -22.15
C HIS A 411 -14.35 -0.88 -20.82
N ALA A 412 -13.34 -0.31 -20.21
CA ALA A 412 -12.98 -0.61 -18.83
C ALA A 412 -14.19 -0.42 -17.93
N ARG A 413 -14.53 -1.49 -17.17
CA ARG A 413 -15.65 -1.46 -16.21
C ARG A 413 -15.12 -1.01 -14.88
N ALA A 414 -15.62 0.10 -14.35
CA ALA A 414 -15.11 0.73 -13.14
C ALA A 414 -15.69 0.13 -11.86
N VAL A 415 -14.84 -0.09 -10.88
CA VAL A 415 -15.21 -0.46 -9.51
C VAL A 415 -14.98 0.72 -8.59
N ARG A 416 -15.90 0.97 -7.67
CA ARG A 416 -15.78 2.02 -6.67
C ARG A 416 -15.57 1.46 -5.28
N MET A 417 -14.74 2.12 -4.52
CA MET A 417 -14.43 1.76 -3.14
C MET A 417 -14.10 3.02 -2.33
N ARG A 418 -14.48 3.05 -1.06
CA ARG A 418 -14.09 4.12 -0.14
C ARG A 418 -12.57 4.15 0.04
N ARG A 419 -12.03 5.35 0.22
CA ARG A 419 -10.64 5.56 0.59
C ARG A 419 -10.40 5.23 2.06
N GLY A 420 -9.12 5.14 2.42
CA GLY A 420 -8.71 5.08 3.82
C GLY A 420 -8.95 3.74 4.53
N ILE A 421 -9.45 2.71 3.84
CA ILE A 421 -9.67 1.38 4.41
C ILE A 421 -8.36 0.62 4.55
N THR A 422 -7.58 0.58 3.50
CA THR A 422 -6.25 -0.05 3.44
C THR A 422 -5.45 0.51 2.26
N ASP A 423 -4.20 0.10 2.13
CA ASP A 423 -3.38 0.34 0.94
C ASP A 423 -2.24 -0.69 0.86
N VAL A 424 -2.53 -1.86 0.33
CA VAL A 424 -1.53 -2.91 0.12
C VAL A 424 -1.10 -3.04 -1.35
N GLY A 425 -1.33 -2.00 -2.15
CA GLY A 425 -1.03 -1.93 -3.57
C GLY A 425 -2.24 -2.16 -4.46
N ALA A 426 -2.03 -2.47 -5.74
CA ALA A 426 -3.08 -2.81 -6.67
C ALA A 426 -3.09 -4.32 -6.95
N LEU A 427 -4.27 -4.93 -6.89
CA LEU A 427 -4.49 -6.34 -7.20
C LEU A 427 -4.74 -6.51 -8.70
N ALA A 428 -3.85 -7.22 -9.38
CA ALA A 428 -3.99 -7.62 -10.77
C ALA A 428 -4.55 -9.04 -10.84
N ILE A 429 -5.60 -9.24 -11.64
CA ILE A 429 -6.34 -10.51 -11.77
C ILE A 429 -6.47 -10.87 -13.25
N ALA A 430 -5.81 -11.93 -13.68
CA ALA A 430 -6.07 -12.54 -14.99
C ALA A 430 -7.05 -13.71 -14.83
N LEU A 431 -8.16 -13.66 -15.56
CA LEU A 431 -9.23 -14.65 -15.54
C LEU A 431 -9.30 -15.34 -16.89
N VAL A 432 -9.19 -16.67 -16.89
CA VAL A 432 -9.27 -17.53 -18.06
C VAL A 432 -10.46 -18.47 -17.89
N PRO A 433 -11.51 -18.34 -18.71
CA PRO A 433 -12.64 -19.26 -18.68
C PRO A 433 -12.19 -20.65 -19.19
N PRO A 434 -12.95 -21.71 -18.89
CA PRO A 434 -12.72 -23.01 -19.48
C PRO A 434 -12.92 -22.92 -21.00
N PRO A 435 -12.22 -23.76 -21.79
CA PRO A 435 -12.42 -23.80 -23.23
C PRO A 435 -13.91 -24.07 -23.48
N SER A 436 -14.52 -23.25 -24.34
CA SER A 436 -15.89 -23.48 -24.80
C SER A 436 -15.93 -24.87 -25.44
N GLY A 437 -16.54 -25.83 -24.76
CA GLY A 437 -16.72 -27.16 -25.29
C GLY A 437 -17.35 -27.04 -26.68
N GLY A 438 -16.61 -27.36 -27.71
CA GLY A 438 -17.14 -27.37 -29.05
C GLY A 438 -18.46 -28.15 -29.03
N SER A 439 -19.57 -27.47 -29.32
CA SER A 439 -20.83 -28.16 -29.53
C SER A 439 -20.57 -29.18 -30.62
N GLY A 440 -20.29 -30.42 -30.20
CA GLY A 440 -20.19 -31.53 -31.11
C GLY A 440 -21.48 -31.56 -31.93
N ARG A 441 -21.41 -31.07 -33.14
CA ARG A 441 -22.36 -31.50 -34.16
C ARG A 441 -22.19 -33.02 -34.25
N GLY A 442 -23.08 -33.71 -33.53
CA GLY A 442 -23.20 -35.15 -33.72
C GLY A 442 -23.33 -35.46 -35.22
N PRO A 443 -22.73 -36.54 -35.69
CA PRO A 443 -22.91 -36.92 -37.07
C PRO A 443 -24.41 -37.09 -37.34
N THR A 444 -24.94 -36.25 -38.18
CA THR A 444 -26.26 -36.48 -38.80
C THR A 444 -26.20 -37.85 -39.51
N ARG A 445 -26.89 -38.82 -38.91
CA ARG A 445 -27.21 -40.07 -39.63
C ARG A 445 -28.41 -39.81 -40.57
#